data_391447881cbebc05aac00945f6fa3d90
#
_entry.id   391447881cbebc05aac00945f6fa3d90
#
_cell.length_a   1.000
_cell.length_b   1.000
_cell.length_c   1.000
_cell.angle_alpha   90.00
_cell.angle_beta   90.00
_cell.angle_gamma   90.00
#
_symmetry.space_group_name_H-M   'P 1'
#
loop_
_entity.id
_entity.type
_entity.pdbx_description
1 polymer ?
#
loop_
_entity_poly.entity_id
_entity_poly.type
_entity_poly.pdbx_seq_one_letter_code
_entity_poly.pdbx_strand_id
1 'polypeptide(L)'
;MVQVCVMIVQPLITMYVSYLLGGVVNDDVVKTAGIIFSLAGIAGIIAGPYWGSRGQKRGYTKTLFMVFICAGAINMCQFFVHNIWQYAAVTFIYGLFLAGAVPNINARLVEVTDPSVRGKAFGLVTSAQQFGGVVGPLLGGFLGGFLPTRLILVLTGVILVCAGVYTYLTKVRGVPQKA
;
A
#
# COMPACT_ATOMS: atom_id res chain seq x y z
N MET A 1 5.76 7.99 2.52
CA MET A 1 4.47 8.18 1.81
C MET A 1 3.68 6.87 1.66
N VAL A 2 4.23 5.82 1.08
CA VAL A 2 3.49 4.54 0.89
C VAL A 2 2.93 3.98 2.19
N GLN A 3 3.75 3.96 3.25
CA GLN A 3 3.32 3.47 4.57
C GLN A 3 2.16 4.28 5.14
N VAL A 4 2.17 5.60 4.96
CA VAL A 4 1.05 6.47 5.40
C VAL A 4 -0.24 6.07 4.68
N CYS A 5 -0.22 5.90 3.35
CA CYS A 5 -1.40 5.51 2.58
C CYS A 5 -1.97 4.16 3.02
N VAL A 6 -1.10 3.18 3.28
CA VAL A 6 -1.51 1.85 3.77
C VAL A 6 -2.13 1.95 5.16
N MET A 7 -1.52 2.73 6.04
CA MET A 7 -1.94 2.85 7.44
C MET A 7 -3.17 3.77 7.63
N ILE A 8 -3.44 4.71 6.72
CA ILE A 8 -4.70 5.48 6.71
C ILE A 8 -5.90 4.55 6.56
N VAL A 9 -5.80 3.55 5.71
CA VAL A 9 -6.91 2.64 5.39
C VAL A 9 -7.20 1.67 6.55
N GLN A 10 -6.21 1.35 7.37
CA GLN A 10 -6.33 0.32 8.40
C GLN A 10 -7.49 0.54 9.40
N PRO A 11 -7.65 1.71 10.06
CA PRO A 11 -8.80 1.93 10.95
C PRO A 11 -10.14 2.02 10.19
N LEU A 12 -10.09 2.37 8.90
CA LEU A 12 -11.28 2.52 8.09
C LEU A 12 -11.86 1.19 7.61
N ILE A 13 -11.08 0.10 7.62
CA ILE A 13 -11.55 -1.23 7.22
C ILE A 13 -12.75 -1.63 8.07
N THR A 14 -12.64 -1.52 9.40
CA THR A 14 -13.74 -1.86 10.32
C THR A 14 -14.96 -0.98 10.12
N MET A 15 -14.76 0.33 9.93
CA MET A 15 -15.86 1.27 9.65
C MET A 15 -16.54 0.96 8.31
N TYR A 16 -15.77 0.63 7.28
CA TYR A 16 -16.32 0.31 5.98
C TYR A 16 -17.04 -1.04 5.95
N VAL A 17 -16.52 -2.04 6.65
CA VAL A 17 -17.18 -3.35 6.84
C VAL A 17 -18.49 -3.16 7.62
N SER A 18 -18.49 -2.36 8.69
CA SER A 18 -19.70 -2.01 9.44
C SER A 18 -20.74 -1.37 8.52
N TYR A 19 -20.34 -0.39 7.70
CA TYR A 19 -21.23 0.25 6.74
C TYR A 19 -21.84 -0.75 5.75
N LEU A 20 -21.07 -1.70 5.24
CA LEU A 20 -21.54 -2.74 4.30
C LEU A 20 -22.46 -3.78 4.94
N LEU A 21 -22.36 -3.99 6.25
CA LEU A 21 -23.13 -4.98 7.01
C LEU A 21 -24.33 -4.37 7.78
N GLY A 22 -24.68 -3.10 7.53
CA GLY A 22 -25.89 -2.49 8.10
C GLY A 22 -25.64 -1.44 9.18
N GLY A 23 -24.39 -0.99 9.37
CA GLY A 23 -24.05 0.22 10.15
C GLY A 23 -23.86 0.00 11.67
N VAL A 24 -24.01 -1.22 12.18
CA VAL A 24 -23.78 -1.51 13.60
C VAL A 24 -22.48 -2.27 13.77
N VAL A 25 -21.59 -1.78 14.63
CA VAL A 25 -20.35 -2.48 14.98
C VAL A 25 -20.68 -3.55 16.02
N ASN A 26 -20.58 -4.80 15.62
CA ASN A 26 -20.77 -5.99 16.46
C ASN A 26 -19.57 -6.96 16.26
N ASP A 27 -19.57 -8.05 17.01
CA ASP A 27 -18.50 -9.05 16.95
C ASP A 27 -18.29 -9.63 15.55
N ASP A 28 -19.35 -9.79 14.77
CA ASP A 28 -19.29 -10.32 13.42
C ASP A 28 -18.64 -9.34 12.44
N VAL A 29 -18.87 -8.03 12.61
CA VAL A 29 -18.19 -6.96 11.85
C VAL A 29 -16.69 -6.99 12.13
N VAL A 30 -16.30 -7.10 13.39
CA VAL A 30 -14.90 -7.14 13.81
C VAL A 30 -14.20 -8.39 13.26
N LYS A 31 -14.82 -9.56 13.36
CA LYS A 31 -14.32 -10.81 12.78
C LYS A 31 -14.15 -10.71 11.27
N THR A 32 -15.16 -10.20 10.59
CA THR A 32 -15.13 -10.04 9.12
C THR A 32 -14.05 -9.05 8.68
N ALA A 33 -13.89 -7.94 9.39
CA ALA A 33 -12.82 -6.98 9.13
C ALA A 33 -11.44 -7.61 9.33
N GLY A 34 -11.28 -8.43 10.38
CA GLY A 34 -10.06 -9.20 10.62
C GLY A 34 -9.74 -10.20 9.50
N ILE A 35 -10.75 -10.91 9.00
CA ILE A 35 -10.59 -11.83 7.86
C ILE A 35 -10.16 -11.06 6.60
N ILE A 36 -10.81 -9.95 6.28
CA ILE A 36 -10.46 -9.13 5.11
C ILE A 36 -9.04 -8.58 5.22
N PHE A 37 -8.64 -8.12 6.41
CA PHE A 37 -7.27 -7.69 6.66
C PHE A 37 -6.25 -8.82 6.46
N SER A 38 -6.58 -10.03 6.93
CA SER A 38 -5.74 -11.21 6.76
C SER A 38 -5.59 -11.63 5.30
N LEU A 39 -6.62 -11.43 4.46
CA LEU A 39 -6.54 -11.69 3.02
C LEU A 39 -5.46 -10.86 2.34
N ALA A 40 -5.29 -9.59 2.73
CA ALA A 40 -4.21 -8.75 2.21
C ALA A 40 -2.82 -9.28 2.63
N GLY A 41 -2.70 -9.83 3.84
CA GLY A 41 -1.49 -10.49 4.32
C GLY A 41 -1.17 -11.78 3.53
N ILE A 42 -2.16 -12.61 3.32
CA ILE A 42 -2.03 -13.85 2.52
C ILE A 42 -1.61 -13.50 1.08
N ALA A 43 -2.25 -12.50 0.48
CA ALA A 43 -1.86 -11.98 -0.82
C ALA A 43 -0.37 -11.57 -0.85
N GLY A 44 0.12 -10.96 0.24
CA GLY A 44 1.52 -10.58 0.42
C GLY A 44 2.48 -11.76 0.39
N ILE A 45 2.15 -12.85 1.06
CA ILE A 45 2.96 -14.06 1.09
C ILE A 45 3.08 -14.68 -0.31
N ILE A 46 1.96 -14.73 -1.05
CA ILE A 46 1.91 -15.31 -2.39
C ILE A 46 2.66 -14.43 -3.41
N ALA A 47 2.42 -13.12 -3.38
CA ALA A 47 2.91 -12.20 -4.40
C ALA A 47 4.31 -11.64 -4.13
N GLY A 48 4.77 -11.64 -2.88
CA GLY A 48 6.08 -11.09 -2.49
C GLY A 48 7.25 -11.67 -3.30
N PRO A 49 7.42 -13.00 -3.36
CA PRO A 49 8.49 -13.63 -4.15
C PRO A 49 8.41 -13.32 -5.65
N TYR A 50 7.20 -13.30 -6.21
CA TYR A 50 6.98 -12.96 -7.61
C TYR A 50 7.45 -11.53 -7.95
N TRP A 51 7.05 -10.54 -7.13
CA TRP A 51 7.42 -9.15 -7.35
C TRP A 51 8.90 -8.89 -7.07
N GLY A 52 9.50 -9.57 -6.09
CA GLY A 52 10.95 -9.51 -5.85
C GLY A 52 11.75 -10.00 -7.05
N SER A 53 11.41 -11.17 -7.57
CA SER A 53 12.02 -11.75 -8.76
C SER A 53 11.81 -10.89 -10.02
N ARG A 54 10.61 -10.30 -10.19
CA ARG A 54 10.31 -9.39 -11.30
C ARG A 54 11.13 -8.10 -11.23
N GLY A 55 11.36 -7.58 -10.01
CA GLY A 55 12.22 -6.41 -9.78
C GLY A 55 13.65 -6.65 -10.23
N GLN A 56 14.21 -7.81 -9.89
CA GLN A 56 15.55 -8.20 -10.35
C GLN A 56 15.66 -8.29 -11.87
N LYS A 57 14.66 -8.87 -12.53
CA LYS A 57 14.70 -9.09 -13.99
C LYS A 57 14.41 -7.83 -14.82
N ARG A 58 13.49 -6.99 -14.38
CA ARG A 58 12.97 -5.83 -15.14
C ARG A 58 13.39 -4.47 -14.58
N GLY A 59 14.10 -4.48 -13.47
CA GLY A 59 14.55 -3.29 -12.73
C GLY A 59 13.53 -2.85 -11.67
N TYR A 60 14.03 -2.56 -10.48
CA TYR A 60 13.22 -2.23 -9.29
C TYR A 60 12.32 -1.00 -9.49
N THR A 61 12.85 0.06 -10.12
CA THR A 61 12.07 1.29 -10.34
C THR A 61 10.87 1.09 -11.28
N LYS A 62 11.05 0.32 -12.36
CA LYS A 62 9.94 0.01 -13.28
C LYS A 62 8.89 -0.86 -12.59
N THR A 63 9.33 -1.79 -11.76
CA THR A 63 8.44 -2.68 -11.01
C THR A 63 7.67 -1.88 -9.95
N LEU A 64 8.32 -0.96 -9.22
CA LEU A 64 7.67 -0.05 -8.27
C LEU A 64 6.61 0.84 -8.94
N PHE A 65 6.93 1.41 -10.11
CA PHE A 65 5.96 2.17 -10.89
C PHE A 65 4.71 1.34 -11.18
N MET A 66 4.87 0.12 -11.71
CA MET A 66 3.75 -0.76 -12.03
C MET A 66 2.94 -1.13 -10.78
N VAL A 67 3.63 -1.51 -9.69
CA VAL A 67 3.02 -1.85 -8.40
C VAL A 67 2.15 -0.70 -7.88
N PHE A 68 2.67 0.53 -7.86
CA PHE A 68 1.93 1.68 -7.33
C PHE A 68 0.77 2.12 -8.22
N ILE A 69 0.93 2.08 -9.53
CA ILE A 69 -0.16 2.40 -10.47
C ILE A 69 -1.29 1.37 -10.34
N CYS A 70 -0.96 0.07 -10.39
CA CYS A 70 -1.97 -0.98 -10.30
C CYS A 70 -2.64 -1.00 -8.91
N ALA A 71 -1.86 -0.93 -7.82
CA ALA A 71 -2.40 -0.89 -6.48
C ALA A 71 -3.28 0.35 -6.27
N GLY A 72 -2.85 1.53 -6.73
CA GLY A 72 -3.64 2.75 -6.63
C GLY A 72 -4.93 2.68 -7.43
N ALA A 73 -4.89 2.18 -8.67
CA ALA A 73 -6.09 1.99 -9.50
C ALA A 73 -7.09 1.02 -8.85
N ILE A 74 -6.60 -0.12 -8.34
CA ILE A 74 -7.44 -1.11 -7.65
C ILE A 74 -8.04 -0.51 -6.37
N ASN A 75 -7.26 0.28 -5.62
CA ASN A 75 -7.75 0.97 -4.44
C ASN A 75 -8.88 1.97 -4.77
N MET A 76 -8.77 2.67 -5.90
CA MET A 76 -9.85 3.55 -6.39
C MET A 76 -11.10 2.75 -6.80
N CYS A 77 -10.95 1.54 -7.35
CA CYS A 77 -12.07 0.67 -7.69
C CYS A 77 -12.91 0.27 -6.46
N GLN A 78 -12.36 0.35 -5.24
CA GLN A 78 -13.11 0.10 -4.01
C GLN A 78 -14.27 1.10 -3.80
N PHE A 79 -14.25 2.24 -4.47
CA PHE A 79 -15.37 3.19 -4.47
C PHE A 79 -16.68 2.59 -5.00
N PHE A 80 -16.59 1.69 -5.97
CA PHE A 80 -17.73 1.05 -6.62
C PHE A 80 -18.22 -0.22 -5.91
N VAL A 81 -17.60 -0.58 -4.80
CA VAL A 81 -17.95 -1.78 -4.04
C VAL A 81 -19.23 -1.54 -3.22
N HIS A 82 -20.16 -2.46 -3.32
CA HIS A 82 -21.45 -2.42 -2.62
C HIS A 82 -21.70 -3.65 -1.74
N ASN A 83 -20.82 -4.68 -1.82
CA ASN A 83 -20.98 -5.94 -1.12
C ASN A 83 -19.65 -6.35 -0.45
N ILE A 84 -19.77 -7.01 0.70
CA ILE A 84 -18.63 -7.47 1.49
C ILE A 84 -17.71 -8.43 0.71
N TRP A 85 -18.28 -9.30 -0.12
CA TRP A 85 -17.51 -10.23 -0.93
C TRP A 85 -16.71 -9.53 -2.04
N GLN A 86 -17.29 -8.50 -2.65
CA GLN A 86 -16.60 -7.66 -3.61
C GLN A 86 -15.45 -6.91 -2.92
N TYR A 87 -15.69 -6.39 -1.70
CA TYR A 87 -14.66 -5.71 -0.92
C TYR A 87 -13.50 -6.64 -0.58
N ALA A 88 -13.79 -7.86 -0.13
CA ALA A 88 -12.79 -8.87 0.16
C ALA A 88 -11.95 -9.22 -1.08
N ALA A 89 -12.60 -9.44 -2.23
CA ALA A 89 -11.92 -9.75 -3.50
C ALA A 89 -11.02 -8.60 -3.97
N VAL A 90 -11.52 -7.35 -3.96
CA VAL A 90 -10.74 -6.19 -4.39
C VAL A 90 -9.58 -5.92 -3.42
N THR A 91 -9.79 -6.10 -2.11
CA THR A 91 -8.72 -5.97 -1.09
C THR A 91 -7.65 -7.04 -1.27
N PHE A 92 -8.04 -8.27 -1.59
CA PHE A 92 -7.08 -9.34 -1.90
C PHE A 92 -6.23 -8.98 -3.13
N ILE A 93 -6.86 -8.55 -4.22
CA ILE A 93 -6.16 -8.14 -5.45
C ILE A 93 -5.25 -6.93 -5.17
N TYR A 94 -5.72 -5.94 -4.42
CA TYR A 94 -4.91 -4.82 -3.96
C TYR A 94 -3.66 -5.28 -3.20
N GLY A 95 -3.83 -6.22 -2.27
CA GLY A 95 -2.73 -6.83 -1.52
C GLY A 95 -1.70 -7.52 -2.40
N LEU A 96 -2.14 -8.26 -3.45
CA LEU A 96 -1.25 -8.92 -4.41
C LEU A 96 -0.30 -7.92 -5.11
N PHE A 97 -0.79 -6.75 -5.46
CA PHE A 97 0.06 -5.72 -6.09
C PHE A 97 0.90 -4.98 -5.05
N LEU A 98 0.31 -4.54 -3.95
CA LEU A 98 1.02 -3.77 -2.93
C LEU A 98 2.18 -4.54 -2.28
N ALA A 99 2.08 -5.86 -2.20
CA ALA A 99 3.14 -6.74 -1.71
C ALA A 99 4.49 -6.56 -2.42
N GLY A 100 4.47 -6.07 -3.66
CA GLY A 100 5.68 -5.75 -4.41
C GLY A 100 6.41 -4.50 -3.94
N ALA A 101 5.80 -3.62 -3.16
CA ALA A 101 6.38 -2.34 -2.79
C ALA A 101 7.63 -2.50 -1.90
N VAL A 102 7.48 -3.14 -0.75
CA VAL A 102 8.56 -3.24 0.25
C VAL A 102 9.80 -3.96 -0.27
N PRO A 103 9.72 -5.17 -0.90
CA PRO A 103 10.91 -5.85 -1.37
C PRO A 103 11.63 -5.06 -2.47
N ASN A 104 10.90 -4.39 -3.37
CA ASN A 104 11.51 -3.60 -4.43
C ASN A 104 12.11 -2.27 -3.93
N ILE A 105 11.52 -1.63 -2.90
CA ILE A 105 12.10 -0.45 -2.24
C ILE A 105 13.41 -0.85 -1.57
N ASN A 106 13.42 -1.92 -0.79
CA ASN A 106 14.61 -2.38 -0.07
C ASN A 106 15.72 -2.81 -1.03
N ALA A 107 15.38 -3.54 -2.09
CA ALA A 107 16.34 -3.93 -3.11
C ALA A 107 16.92 -2.72 -3.85
N ARG A 108 16.08 -1.73 -4.18
CA ARG A 108 16.55 -0.48 -4.79
C ARG A 108 17.44 0.32 -3.84
N LEU A 109 17.13 0.34 -2.55
CA LEU A 109 17.95 0.98 -1.52
C LEU A 109 19.36 0.37 -1.50
N VAL A 110 19.45 -0.97 -1.50
CA VAL A 110 20.74 -1.69 -1.56
C VAL A 110 21.53 -1.35 -2.83
N GLU A 111 20.84 -1.26 -3.96
CA GLU A 111 21.47 -0.98 -5.26
C GLU A 111 22.09 0.41 -5.34
N VAL A 112 21.45 1.41 -4.72
CA VAL A 112 21.90 2.83 -4.82
C VAL A 112 22.75 3.28 -3.64
N THR A 113 22.91 2.45 -2.60
CA THR A 113 23.60 2.83 -1.35
C THR A 113 24.93 2.10 -1.24
N ASP A 114 25.98 2.87 -0.91
CA ASP A 114 27.29 2.30 -0.63
C ASP A 114 27.22 1.31 0.55
N PRO A 115 27.92 0.15 0.47
CA PRO A 115 27.94 -0.86 1.53
C PRO A 115 28.25 -0.31 2.94
N SER A 116 29.13 0.68 3.04
CA SER A 116 29.58 1.27 4.31
C SER A 116 28.48 2.04 5.06
N VAL A 117 27.45 2.54 4.35
CA VAL A 117 26.36 3.35 4.93
C VAL A 117 24.97 2.69 4.84
N ARG A 118 24.89 1.45 4.33
CA ARG A 118 23.61 0.72 4.18
C ARG A 118 22.82 0.64 5.48
N GLY A 119 23.48 0.37 6.61
CA GLY A 119 22.82 0.31 7.91
C GLY A 119 22.12 1.63 8.26
N LYS A 120 22.78 2.78 8.04
CA LYS A 120 22.17 4.10 8.26
C LYS A 120 20.99 4.35 7.30
N ALA A 121 21.13 3.96 6.04
CA ALA A 121 20.06 4.10 5.04
C ALA A 121 18.82 3.26 5.40
N PHE A 122 19.01 2.00 5.80
CA PHE A 122 17.92 1.16 6.28
C PHE A 122 17.28 1.70 7.56
N GLY A 123 18.07 2.19 8.51
CA GLY A 123 17.58 2.83 9.72
C GLY A 123 16.67 4.02 9.40
N LEU A 124 17.09 4.90 8.48
CA LEU A 124 16.28 6.05 8.05
C LEU A 124 14.97 5.63 7.37
N VAL A 125 15.02 4.65 6.48
CA VAL A 125 13.82 4.11 5.82
C VAL A 125 12.86 3.50 6.84
N THR A 126 13.36 2.71 7.78
CA THR A 126 12.56 2.10 8.84
C THR A 126 11.93 3.17 9.74
N SER A 127 12.70 4.19 10.15
CA SER A 127 12.17 5.31 10.94
C SER A 127 11.07 6.06 10.19
N ALA A 128 11.26 6.31 8.90
CA ALA A 128 10.23 6.93 8.06
C ALA A 128 8.97 6.04 7.90
N GLN A 129 9.13 4.71 7.85
CA GLN A 129 8.00 3.76 7.85
C GLN A 129 7.26 3.80 9.18
N GLN A 130 7.96 3.78 10.31
CA GLN A 130 7.35 3.85 11.65
C GLN A 130 6.62 5.19 11.85
N PHE A 131 7.21 6.29 11.42
CA PHE A 131 6.53 7.59 11.41
C PHE A 131 5.23 7.55 10.60
N GLY A 132 5.26 6.93 9.41
CA GLY A 132 4.07 6.68 8.61
C GLY A 132 3.05 5.78 9.32
N GLY A 133 3.51 4.81 10.11
CA GLY A 133 2.70 3.93 10.94
C GLY A 133 1.95 4.67 12.06
N VAL A 134 2.51 5.75 12.58
CA VAL A 134 1.85 6.61 13.59
C VAL A 134 0.92 7.63 12.94
N VAL A 135 1.41 8.34 11.94
CA VAL A 135 0.66 9.41 11.26
C VAL A 135 -0.52 8.86 10.46
N GLY A 136 -0.37 7.68 9.84
CA GLY A 136 -1.40 7.06 9.00
C GLY A 136 -2.73 6.85 9.73
N PRO A 137 -2.77 6.08 10.83
CA PRO A 137 -4.00 5.85 11.59
C PRO A 137 -4.62 7.13 12.17
N LEU A 138 -3.78 8.09 12.60
CA LEU A 138 -4.26 9.40 13.07
C LEU A 138 -4.99 10.17 11.98
N LEU A 139 -4.39 10.25 10.79
CA LEU A 139 -5.03 10.87 9.61
C LEU A 139 -6.26 10.08 9.18
N GLY A 140 -6.21 8.74 9.20
CA GLY A 140 -7.34 7.89 8.86
C GLY A 140 -8.53 8.10 9.77
N GLY A 141 -8.30 8.12 11.09
CA GLY A 141 -9.34 8.40 12.08
C GLY A 141 -9.90 9.81 11.97
N PHE A 142 -9.04 10.81 11.82
CA PHE A 142 -9.45 12.21 11.65
C PHE A 142 -10.28 12.40 10.36
N LEU A 143 -9.79 11.94 9.23
CA LEU A 143 -10.51 12.04 7.95
C LEU A 143 -11.80 11.23 7.96
N GLY A 144 -11.85 10.08 8.61
CA GLY A 144 -13.04 9.25 8.73
C GLY A 144 -14.18 9.90 9.51
N GLY A 145 -13.88 10.91 10.36
CA GLY A 145 -14.89 11.73 11.04
C GLY A 145 -15.56 12.79 10.15
N PHE A 146 -14.89 13.20 9.06
CA PHE A 146 -15.37 14.27 8.18
C PHE A 146 -15.73 13.81 6.76
N LEU A 147 -15.12 12.74 6.30
CA LEU A 147 -15.27 12.26 4.92
C LEU A 147 -15.82 10.83 4.90
N PRO A 148 -16.70 10.52 3.95
CA PRO A 148 -17.13 9.14 3.76
C PRO A 148 -15.93 8.26 3.39
N THR A 149 -15.85 7.07 3.99
CA THR A 149 -14.73 6.14 3.82
C THR A 149 -14.39 5.86 2.36
N ARG A 150 -15.39 5.84 1.48
CA ARG A 150 -15.21 5.66 0.03
C ARG A 150 -14.32 6.74 -0.59
N LEU A 151 -14.46 8.01 -0.18
CA LEU A 151 -13.63 9.10 -0.68
C LEU A 151 -12.19 8.99 -0.17
N ILE A 152 -12.00 8.51 1.05
CA ILE A 152 -10.65 8.31 1.61
C ILE A 152 -9.91 7.20 0.85
N LEU A 153 -10.61 6.13 0.45
CA LEU A 153 -10.04 5.08 -0.38
C LEU A 153 -9.62 5.61 -1.76
N VAL A 154 -10.41 6.48 -2.37
CA VAL A 154 -10.03 7.13 -3.64
C VAL A 154 -8.81 8.05 -3.43
N LEU A 155 -8.83 8.87 -2.37
CA LEU A 155 -7.72 9.78 -2.06
C LEU A 155 -6.39 9.02 -1.89
N THR A 156 -6.40 7.95 -1.11
CA THR A 156 -5.21 7.11 -0.91
C THR A 156 -4.79 6.41 -2.20
N GLY A 157 -5.73 6.00 -3.04
CA GLY A 157 -5.45 5.48 -4.38
C GLY A 157 -4.76 6.50 -5.29
N VAL A 158 -5.25 7.75 -5.32
CA VAL A 158 -4.64 8.86 -6.07
C VAL A 158 -3.21 9.12 -5.57
N ILE A 159 -3.00 9.16 -4.26
CA ILE A 159 -1.65 9.37 -3.69
C ILE A 159 -0.70 8.24 -4.12
N LEU A 160 -1.15 6.98 -4.15
CA LEU A 160 -0.35 5.86 -4.63
C LEU A 160 0.00 5.99 -6.12
N VAL A 161 -0.97 6.39 -6.95
CA VAL A 161 -0.72 6.66 -8.37
C VAL A 161 0.29 7.78 -8.54
N CYS A 162 0.14 8.88 -7.83
CA CYS A 162 1.09 10.00 -7.83
C CYS A 162 2.50 9.57 -7.39
N ALA A 163 2.60 8.73 -6.36
CA ALA A 163 3.87 8.16 -5.92
C ALA A 163 4.51 7.27 -7.00
N GLY A 164 3.70 6.50 -7.73
CA GLY A 164 4.15 5.71 -8.88
C GLY A 164 4.71 6.60 -9.99
N VAL A 165 3.95 7.61 -10.40
CA VAL A 165 4.37 8.58 -11.42
C VAL A 165 5.65 9.31 -10.99
N TYR A 166 5.72 9.78 -9.76
CA TYR A 166 6.91 10.42 -9.20
C TYR A 166 8.14 9.52 -9.27
N THR A 167 7.98 8.23 -8.92
CA THR A 167 9.05 7.24 -8.98
C THR A 167 9.56 7.04 -10.43
N TYR A 168 8.67 7.12 -11.41
CA TYR A 168 9.04 7.03 -12.82
C TYR A 168 9.76 8.27 -13.32
N LEU A 169 9.26 9.46 -12.97
CA LEU A 169 9.84 10.75 -13.39
C LEU A 169 11.23 10.97 -12.80
N THR A 170 11.46 10.58 -11.56
CA THR A 170 12.79 10.69 -10.92
C THR A 170 13.82 9.77 -11.58
N LYS A 171 13.39 8.64 -12.15
CA LYS A 171 14.27 7.77 -12.95
C LYS A 171 14.70 8.44 -14.24
N VAL A 172 13.81 9.18 -14.91
CA VAL A 172 14.10 9.84 -16.18
C VAL A 172 15.08 11.02 -15.99
N ARG A 173 15.11 11.64 -14.80
CA ARG A 173 15.92 12.82 -14.50
C ARG A 173 17.34 12.54 -13.98
N GLY A 174 17.75 11.31 -13.82
CA GLY A 174 19.15 11.01 -13.54
C GLY A 174 19.42 10.20 -12.27
N VAL A 175 19.91 9.02 -12.49
CA VAL A 175 21.12 8.44 -11.88
C VAL A 175 21.66 7.49 -12.94
N PRO A 176 22.91 7.64 -13.44
CA PRO A 176 23.51 6.67 -14.36
C PRO A 176 23.51 5.31 -13.67
N GLN A 177 22.92 4.31 -14.31
CA GLN A 177 23.16 2.92 -13.93
C GLN A 177 24.66 2.68 -14.11
N LYS A 178 25.38 2.46 -13.01
CA LYS A 178 26.70 1.83 -13.10
C LYS A 178 26.46 0.46 -13.75
N ALA A 179 27.02 0.33 -14.96
CA ALA A 179 27.14 -0.93 -15.66
C ALA A 179 27.99 -1.90 -14.85
#